data_bc7899f27ebe0db6a0524d31a3918002
#
_entry.id   bc7899f27ebe0db6a0524d31a3918002
#
_cell.length_a   1.000
_cell.length_b   1.000
_cell.length_c   1.000
_cell.angle_alpha   90.00
_cell.angle_beta   90.00
_cell.angle_gamma   90.00
#
_symmetry.space_group_name_H-M   'P 1'
#
loop_
_entity.id
_entity.type
_entity.pdbx_description
1 polymer ?
#
loop_
_entity_poly.entity_id
_entity_poly.type
_entity_poly.pdbx_seq_one_letter_code
_entity_poly.pdbx_strand_id
1 'polypeptide(L)'
;MIYAVHEHELRPGVDIAQYESDVAATLQQIKVPGLLHAIHLKGFGGERKNKFAVLWMFESAEALTLNFGTPDARKFPPDWLYYEKVILAQYLDRDPDTIDYTDYAIVREFNF
;
A
#
# COMPACT_ATOMS: atom_id res chain seq x y z
N MET A 1 8.08 11.80 -9.41
CA MET A 1 7.04 10.81 -9.05
C MET A 1 7.65 9.74 -8.16
N ILE A 2 6.95 9.35 -7.12
CA ILE A 2 7.42 8.33 -6.16
C ILE A 2 6.47 7.13 -6.22
N TYR A 3 7.04 5.94 -6.29
CA TYR A 3 6.30 4.69 -6.16
C TYR A 3 6.59 4.07 -4.80
N ALA A 4 5.55 3.93 -3.98
CA ALA A 4 5.65 3.24 -2.71
C ALA A 4 5.10 1.84 -2.86
N VAL A 5 5.90 0.83 -2.57
CA VAL A 5 5.48 -0.58 -2.65
C VAL A 5 5.35 -1.11 -1.23
N HIS A 6 4.14 -1.53 -0.87
CA HIS A 6 3.84 -2.13 0.42
C HIS A 6 3.52 -3.60 0.22
N GLU A 7 4.31 -4.47 0.84
CA GLU A 7 4.16 -5.91 0.72
C GLU A 7 3.56 -6.48 2.00
N HIS A 8 2.62 -7.40 1.86
CA HIS A 8 2.00 -8.04 3.02
C HIS A 8 1.58 -9.47 2.72
N GLU A 9 1.33 -10.21 3.78
CA GLU A 9 0.87 -11.60 3.73
C GLU A 9 -0.40 -11.75 4.55
N LEU A 10 -1.29 -12.62 4.09
CA LEU A 10 -2.56 -12.87 4.76
C LEU A 10 -2.40 -13.98 5.79
N ARG A 11 -3.20 -13.91 6.85
CA ARG A 11 -3.30 -15.01 7.80
C ARG A 11 -3.84 -16.26 7.10
N PRO A 12 -3.41 -17.46 7.50
CA PRO A 12 -4.00 -18.69 6.99
C PRO A 12 -5.51 -18.73 7.25
N GLY A 13 -6.27 -19.22 6.28
CA GLY A 13 -7.69 -19.43 6.44
C GLY A 13 -8.59 -18.22 6.18
N VAL A 14 -8.03 -17.05 5.84
CA VAL A 14 -8.86 -15.90 5.47
C VAL A 14 -9.55 -16.14 4.14
N ASP A 15 -10.75 -15.56 3.99
CA ASP A 15 -11.45 -15.54 2.71
C ASP A 15 -10.79 -14.52 1.80
N ILE A 16 -10.05 -15.01 0.79
CA ILE A 16 -9.27 -14.15 -0.12
C ILE A 16 -10.21 -13.26 -0.95
N ALA A 17 -11.34 -13.78 -1.40
CA ALA A 17 -12.31 -13.00 -2.17
C ALA A 17 -12.85 -11.83 -1.33
N GLN A 18 -13.14 -12.07 -0.07
CA GLN A 18 -13.59 -11.02 0.85
C GLN A 18 -12.49 -9.99 1.09
N TYR A 19 -11.25 -10.43 1.30
CA TYR A 19 -10.10 -9.54 1.42
C TYR A 19 -9.96 -8.63 0.20
N GLU A 20 -9.97 -9.21 -1.01
CA GLU A 20 -9.84 -8.43 -2.24
C GLU A 20 -10.99 -7.44 -2.40
N SER A 21 -12.21 -7.84 -2.07
CA SER A 21 -13.39 -6.97 -2.13
C SER A 21 -13.30 -5.80 -1.14
N ASP A 22 -12.89 -6.07 0.09
CA ASP A 22 -12.78 -5.03 1.13
C ASP A 22 -11.67 -4.03 0.80
N VAL A 23 -10.53 -4.50 0.28
CA VAL A 23 -9.44 -3.63 -0.18
C VAL A 23 -9.93 -2.76 -1.33
N ALA A 24 -10.59 -3.35 -2.34
CA ALA A 24 -11.09 -2.60 -3.48
C ALA A 24 -12.07 -1.50 -3.06
N ALA A 25 -13.03 -1.83 -2.20
CA ALA A 25 -14.01 -0.86 -1.71
C ALA A 25 -13.35 0.29 -0.95
N THR A 26 -12.32 0.00 -0.17
CA THR A 26 -11.60 1.03 0.61
C THR A 26 -10.75 1.91 -0.29
N LEU A 27 -9.97 1.31 -1.20
CA LEU A 27 -9.07 2.07 -2.07
C LEU A 27 -9.83 2.96 -3.06
N GLN A 28 -11.04 2.60 -3.46
CA GLN A 28 -11.88 3.44 -4.30
C GLN A 28 -12.29 4.75 -3.63
N GLN A 29 -12.27 4.79 -2.30
CA GLN A 29 -12.73 5.94 -1.52
C GLN A 29 -11.60 6.69 -0.81
N ILE A 30 -10.39 6.15 -0.83
CA ILE A 30 -9.27 6.76 -0.12
C ILE A 30 -8.92 8.13 -0.72
N LYS A 31 -8.72 9.10 0.16
CA LYS A 31 -8.35 10.47 -0.23
C LYS A 31 -7.07 10.86 0.47
N VAL A 32 -6.00 10.92 -0.30
CA VAL A 32 -4.68 11.33 0.16
C VAL A 32 -4.15 12.33 -0.86
N PRO A 33 -3.91 13.59 -0.47
CA PRO A 33 -3.44 14.61 -1.41
C PRO A 33 -2.15 14.18 -2.11
N GLY A 34 -2.09 14.31 -3.43
CA GLY A 34 -0.92 13.92 -4.22
C GLY A 34 -0.82 12.43 -4.54
N LEU A 35 -1.71 11.60 -4.03
CA LEU A 35 -1.82 10.21 -4.45
C LEU A 35 -2.50 10.15 -5.81
N LEU A 36 -1.83 9.58 -6.81
CA LEU A 36 -2.31 9.53 -8.19
C LEU A 36 -2.95 8.19 -8.53
N HIS A 37 -2.32 7.10 -8.10
CA HIS A 37 -2.78 5.74 -8.39
C HIS A 37 -2.47 4.80 -7.23
N ALA A 38 -3.30 3.78 -7.10
CA ALA A 38 -3.03 2.63 -6.25
C ALA A 38 -3.33 1.38 -7.07
N ILE A 39 -2.42 0.42 -7.05
CA ILE A 39 -2.57 -0.84 -7.77
C ILE A 39 -2.41 -1.98 -6.78
N HIS A 40 -3.46 -2.80 -6.66
CA HIS A 40 -3.42 -3.99 -5.82
C HIS A 40 -2.85 -5.14 -6.64
N LEU A 41 -1.77 -5.73 -6.16
CA LEU A 41 -0.98 -6.72 -6.88
C LEU A 41 -1.01 -8.06 -6.15
N LYS A 42 -1.07 -9.13 -6.92
CA LYS A 42 -0.91 -10.50 -6.42
C LYS A 42 0.27 -11.14 -7.14
N GLY A 43 1.16 -11.78 -6.41
CA GLY A 43 2.29 -12.45 -7.00
C GLY A 43 1.86 -13.54 -7.97
N PHE A 44 2.28 -13.43 -9.23
CA PHE A 44 1.99 -14.39 -10.29
C PHE A 44 3.05 -15.50 -10.33
N GLY A 45 4.30 -15.14 -10.07
CA GLY A 45 5.42 -16.08 -10.06
C GLY A 45 6.56 -15.54 -9.20
N GLY A 46 7.57 -16.38 -8.94
CA GLY A 46 8.72 -16.04 -8.11
C GLY A 46 8.45 -16.21 -6.62
N GLU A 47 9.29 -15.60 -5.80
CA GLU A 47 9.26 -15.76 -4.35
C GLU A 47 7.96 -15.29 -3.71
N ARG A 48 7.30 -14.31 -4.31
CA ARG A 48 6.06 -13.75 -3.78
C ARG A 48 4.81 -14.29 -4.47
N LYS A 49 4.89 -15.45 -5.11
CA LYS A 49 3.73 -16.08 -5.75
C LYS A 49 2.61 -16.27 -4.73
N ASN A 50 1.39 -15.83 -5.07
CA ASN A 50 0.19 -15.84 -4.23
C ASN A 50 0.25 -14.93 -3.00
N LYS A 51 1.28 -14.08 -2.88
CA LYS A 51 1.35 -13.03 -1.86
C LYS A 51 0.91 -11.71 -2.46
N PHE A 52 0.56 -10.75 -1.62
CA PHE A 52 -0.04 -9.50 -2.06
C PHE A 52 0.88 -8.30 -1.83
N ALA A 53 0.66 -7.27 -2.65
CA ALA A 53 1.29 -5.98 -2.48
C ALA A 53 0.35 -4.89 -2.97
N VAL A 54 0.58 -3.66 -2.53
CA VAL A 54 -0.06 -2.48 -3.11
C VAL A 54 1.03 -1.53 -3.56
N LEU A 55 0.92 -1.10 -4.80
CA LEU A 55 1.77 -0.06 -5.38
C LEU A 55 1.01 1.25 -5.32
N TRP A 56 1.60 2.23 -4.61
CA TRP A 56 1.06 3.58 -4.47
C TRP A 56 1.90 4.54 -5.28
N MET A 57 1.28 5.37 -6.09
CA MET A 57 1.99 6.35 -6.89
C MET A 57 1.68 7.76 -6.39
N PHE A 58 2.71 8.46 -5.91
CA PHE A 58 2.60 9.86 -5.47
C PHE A 58 3.22 10.79 -6.49
N GLU A 59 2.65 12.00 -6.62
CA GLU A 59 3.10 12.97 -7.62
C GLU A 59 4.53 13.46 -7.35
N SER A 60 4.97 13.47 -6.08
CA SER A 60 6.29 13.98 -5.69
C SER A 60 6.72 13.48 -4.32
N ALA A 61 8.00 13.62 -4.01
CA ALA A 61 8.54 13.37 -2.68
C ALA A 61 7.94 14.32 -1.65
N GLU A 62 7.66 15.56 -2.06
CA GLU A 62 7.03 16.58 -1.21
C GLU A 62 5.62 16.15 -0.80
N ALA A 63 4.83 15.60 -1.73
CA ALA A 63 3.49 15.10 -1.44
C ALA A 63 3.55 13.94 -0.44
N LEU A 64 4.51 13.04 -0.61
CA LEU A 64 4.71 11.92 0.32
C LEU A 64 5.03 12.43 1.73
N THR A 65 5.97 13.35 1.85
CA THR A 65 6.36 13.95 3.13
C THR A 65 5.22 14.74 3.77
N LEU A 66 4.45 15.49 2.97
CA LEU A 66 3.31 16.25 3.45
C LEU A 66 2.27 15.35 4.12
N ASN A 67 2.03 14.17 3.57
CA ASN A 67 1.02 13.24 4.10
C ASN A 67 1.54 12.36 5.22
N PHE A 68 2.79 11.91 5.16
CA PHE A 68 3.32 10.88 6.06
C PHE A 68 4.43 11.38 6.97
N GLY A 69 4.86 12.64 6.81
CA GLY A 69 5.92 13.20 7.61
C GLY A 69 7.30 12.67 7.25
N THR A 70 8.21 12.79 8.18
CA THR A 70 9.58 12.28 8.07
C THR A 70 9.76 11.04 8.94
N PRO A 71 10.86 10.28 8.77
CA PRO A 71 11.15 9.16 9.66
C PRO A 71 11.14 9.50 11.15
N ASP A 72 11.54 10.74 11.49
CA ASP A 72 11.62 11.20 12.88
C ASP A 72 10.27 11.75 13.40
N ALA A 73 9.37 12.12 12.49
CA ALA A 73 8.09 12.74 12.84
C ALA A 73 6.99 12.19 11.91
N ARG A 74 6.68 10.92 12.09
CA ARG A 74 5.67 10.22 11.29
C ARG A 74 4.26 10.74 11.58
N LYS A 75 3.44 10.82 10.55
CA LYS A 75 2.01 11.09 10.64
C LYS A 75 1.28 10.28 9.56
N PHE A 76 -0.03 10.13 9.71
CA PHE A 76 -0.82 9.34 8.77
C PHE A 76 -2.14 10.03 8.51
N PRO A 77 -2.56 10.16 7.24
CA PRO A 77 -3.90 10.66 6.92
C PRO A 77 -4.99 9.76 7.52
N PRO A 78 -6.17 10.32 7.90
CA PRO A 78 -7.25 9.51 8.48
C PRO A 78 -7.69 8.33 7.62
N ASP A 79 -7.82 8.53 6.31
CA ASP A 79 -8.23 7.47 5.39
C ASP A 79 -7.19 6.34 5.33
N TRP A 80 -5.90 6.71 5.42
CA TRP A 80 -4.81 5.75 5.47
C TRP A 80 -4.85 4.90 6.72
N LEU A 81 -5.08 5.54 7.88
CA LEU A 81 -5.21 4.84 9.15
C LEU A 81 -6.40 3.87 9.12
N TYR A 82 -7.52 4.29 8.57
CA TYR A 82 -8.68 3.42 8.43
C TYR A 82 -8.34 2.19 7.57
N TYR A 83 -7.71 2.40 6.43
CA TYR A 83 -7.29 1.31 5.54
C TYR A 83 -6.39 0.31 6.27
N GLU A 84 -5.35 0.78 6.95
CA GLU A 84 -4.40 -0.10 7.62
C GLU A 84 -4.96 -0.73 8.89
N LYS A 85 -5.52 0.08 9.79
CA LYS A 85 -5.89 -0.35 11.15
C LYS A 85 -7.24 -1.03 11.23
N VAL A 86 -8.16 -0.72 10.33
CA VAL A 86 -9.50 -1.29 10.33
C VAL A 86 -9.64 -2.37 9.27
N ILE A 87 -9.24 -2.10 8.04
CA ILE A 87 -9.44 -3.04 6.93
C ILE A 87 -8.34 -4.09 6.87
N LEU A 88 -7.09 -3.69 6.66
CA LEU A 88 -5.99 -4.65 6.52
C LEU A 88 -5.76 -5.48 7.78
N ALA A 89 -5.90 -4.87 8.95
CA ALA A 89 -5.68 -5.56 10.22
C ALA A 89 -6.54 -6.80 10.39
N GLN A 90 -7.67 -6.89 9.70
CA GLN A 90 -8.55 -8.08 9.75
C GLN A 90 -7.94 -9.28 9.04
N TYR A 91 -7.01 -9.06 8.14
CA TYR A 91 -6.52 -10.09 7.20
C TYR A 91 -5.05 -10.41 7.32
N LEU A 92 -4.24 -9.50 7.86
CA LEU A 92 -2.78 -9.66 7.87
C LEU A 92 -2.31 -10.70 8.88
N ASP A 93 -1.20 -11.34 8.55
CA ASP A 93 -0.52 -12.30 9.44
C ASP A 93 0.25 -11.62 10.57
N ARG A 94 0.39 -10.29 10.51
CA ARG A 94 1.15 -9.48 11.47
C ARG A 94 0.49 -8.12 11.68
N ASP A 95 1.04 -7.35 12.60
CA ASP A 95 0.61 -5.97 12.86
C ASP A 95 0.81 -5.11 11.60
N PRO A 96 -0.21 -4.35 11.15
CA PRO A 96 -0.08 -3.45 10.00
C PRO A 96 1.08 -2.45 10.11
N ASP A 97 1.49 -2.07 11.31
CA ASP A 97 2.64 -1.18 11.52
C ASP A 97 3.97 -1.81 11.11
N THR A 98 4.02 -3.12 10.91
CA THR A 98 5.23 -3.86 10.55
C THR A 98 5.26 -4.31 9.08
N ILE A 99 4.36 -3.76 8.25
CA ILE A 99 4.34 -4.05 6.82
C ILE A 99 5.65 -3.57 6.18
N ASP A 100 6.26 -4.43 5.38
CA ASP A 100 7.44 -4.09 4.61
C ASP A 100 7.06 -3.08 3.52
N TYR A 101 7.83 -1.99 3.42
CA TYR A 101 7.60 -1.01 2.37
C TYR A 101 8.93 -0.50 1.81
N THR A 102 8.89 -0.05 0.56
CA THR A 102 10.02 0.64 -0.08
C THR A 102 9.45 1.76 -0.94
N ASP A 103 10.01 2.95 -0.77
CA ASP A 103 9.68 4.09 -1.61
C ASP A 103 10.74 4.23 -2.70
N TYR A 104 10.30 4.22 -3.96
CA TYR A 104 11.18 4.30 -5.12
C TYR A 104 10.98 5.62 -5.85
N ALA A 105 12.08 6.31 -6.15
CA ALA A 105 12.08 7.40 -7.12
C ALA A 105 12.40 6.85 -8.50
N ILE A 106 11.75 7.38 -9.53
CA ILE A 106 12.07 6.99 -10.91
C ILE A 106 13.43 7.58 -11.28
N VAL A 107 14.38 6.73 -11.64
CA VAL A 107 15.67 7.16 -12.18
C VAL A 107 15.52 7.48 -13.67
N ARG A 108 14.93 6.56 -14.43
CA ARG A 108 14.67 6.73 -15.85
C ARG A 108 13.60 5.73 -16.30
N GLU A 109 12.73 6.17 -17.19
CA GLU A 109 11.72 5.33 -17.82
C GLU A 109 12.16 4.92 -19.22
N PHE A 110 11.92 3.66 -19.56
CA PHE A 110 12.21 3.11 -20.89
C PHE A 110 10.91 2.61 -21.50
N ASN A 111 10.69 2.94 -22.77
CA ASN A 111 9.53 2.48 -23.55
C ASN A 111 9.99 1.55 -24.65
N PHE A 112 9.25 0.46 -24.83
CA PHE A 112 9.58 -0.56 -25.83
C PHE A 112 8.50 -0.65 -26.91
#